data_b49a71e23383a0916ab47ee980b227f4
#
_entry.id   b49a71e23383a0916ab47ee980b227f4
#
_cell.length_a   1.000
_cell.length_b   1.000
_cell.length_c   1.000
_cell.angle_alpha   90.00
_cell.angle_beta   90.00
_cell.angle_gamma   90.00
#
_symmetry.space_group_name_H-M   'P 1'
#
loop_
_entity.id
_entity.type
_entity.pdbx_description
1 polymer ?
#
loop_
_entity_poly.entity_id
_entity_poly.type
_entity_poly.pdbx_seq_one_letter_code
_entity_poly.pdbx_strand_id
1 'polypeptide(L)'
;AGKERVPCKRLSYGERRALEIGLALAAKPRLLFLDEPTAGLGAEGSARLAELIQELKRTLSIVIIEHDMKFLFGLADRISVIHWGQVIAEGTPDALRDNPWVQRSNLGALQQ
;
A
#
# COMPACT_ATOMS: atom_id res chain seq x y z
N ALA A 1 0.13 14.31 19.26
CA ALA A 1 0.82 15.22 20.13
C ALA A 1 1.60 14.54 21.24
N GLY A 2 1.06 13.61 22.01
CA GLY A 2 1.81 12.93 23.08
C GLY A 2 2.67 11.76 22.65
N LYS A 3 2.56 11.34 21.39
CA LYS A 3 3.18 10.10 20.90
C LYS A 3 4.68 10.23 20.63
N GLU A 4 5.19 11.42 20.37
CA GLU A 4 6.59 11.58 20.07
C GLU A 4 7.50 11.28 21.27
N ARG A 5 6.96 11.24 22.47
CA ARG A 5 7.70 10.90 23.69
C ARG A 5 7.62 9.42 24.04
N VAL A 6 6.84 8.64 23.33
CA VAL A 6 6.70 7.22 23.58
C VAL A 6 7.86 6.47 22.92
N PRO A 7 8.57 5.58 23.66
CA PRO A 7 9.62 4.77 23.05
C PRO A 7 9.07 3.96 21.88
N CYS A 8 9.84 3.88 20.79
CA CYS A 8 9.39 3.17 19.58
C CYS A 8 8.96 1.74 19.83
N LYS A 9 9.59 1.05 20.78
CA LYS A 9 9.24 -0.34 21.13
C LYS A 9 7.84 -0.47 21.72
N ARG A 10 7.22 0.63 22.18
CA ARG A 10 5.88 0.63 22.74
C ARG A 10 4.81 1.05 21.74
N LEU A 11 5.23 1.42 20.52
CA LEU A 11 4.29 1.83 19.49
C LEU A 11 3.63 0.59 18.87
N SER A 12 2.37 0.72 18.46
CA SER A 12 1.70 -0.29 17.66
C SER A 12 2.33 -0.34 16.27
N TYR A 13 2.02 -1.39 15.49
CA TYR A 13 2.48 -1.48 14.11
C TYR A 13 2.03 -0.28 13.28
N GLY A 14 0.77 0.16 13.47
CA GLY A 14 0.26 1.33 12.76
C GLY A 14 0.99 2.59 13.12
N GLU A 15 1.30 2.78 14.40
CA GLU A 15 2.04 3.94 14.85
C GLU A 15 3.48 3.92 14.34
N ARG A 16 4.10 2.75 14.32
CA ARG A 16 5.45 2.60 13.75
C ARG A 16 5.46 2.92 12.27
N ARG A 17 4.47 2.43 11.53
CA ARG A 17 4.36 2.67 10.11
C ARG A 17 4.20 4.17 9.82
N ALA A 18 3.33 4.84 10.58
CA ALA A 18 3.14 6.28 10.43
C ALA A 18 4.42 7.06 10.73
N LEU A 19 5.17 6.64 11.75
CA LEU A 19 6.45 7.27 12.08
C LEU A 19 7.48 7.07 10.96
N GLU A 20 7.59 5.86 10.41
CA GLU A 20 8.50 5.55 9.31
C GLU A 20 8.20 6.42 8.09
N ILE A 21 6.93 6.55 7.74
CA ILE A 21 6.50 7.39 6.62
C ILE A 21 6.81 8.85 6.90
N GLY A 22 6.52 9.31 8.13
CA GLY A 22 6.84 10.68 8.53
C GLY A 22 8.31 11.00 8.42
N LEU A 23 9.18 10.08 8.83
CA LEU A 23 10.63 10.26 8.72
C LEU A 23 11.06 10.32 7.25
N ALA A 24 10.50 9.46 6.41
CA ALA A 24 10.79 9.49 4.98
C ALA A 24 10.36 10.81 4.35
N LEU A 25 9.20 11.33 4.75
CA LEU A 25 8.66 12.59 4.23
C LEU A 25 9.47 13.80 4.67
N ALA A 26 10.17 13.72 5.81
CA ALA A 26 11.00 14.80 6.29
C ALA A 26 12.13 15.16 5.30
N ALA A 27 12.53 14.20 4.46
CA ALA A 27 13.52 14.41 3.41
C ALA A 27 12.95 15.13 2.18
N LYS A 28 11.65 15.43 2.15
CA LYS A 28 10.94 16.07 1.04
C LYS A 28 11.14 15.32 -0.28
N PRO A 29 10.80 14.01 -0.34
CA PRO A 29 11.02 13.22 -1.55
C PRO A 29 10.02 13.57 -2.64
N ARG A 30 10.39 13.22 -3.88
CA ARG A 30 9.46 13.25 -5.01
C ARG A 30 8.85 11.88 -5.26
N LEU A 31 9.51 10.85 -4.76
CA LEU A 31 9.11 9.45 -4.93
C LEU A 31 9.23 8.75 -3.59
N LEU A 32 8.19 8.01 -3.24
CA LEU A 32 8.15 7.23 -2.02
C LEU A 32 7.89 5.77 -2.38
N PHE A 33 8.73 4.86 -1.87
CA PHE A 33 8.55 3.43 -2.01
C PHE A 33 8.04 2.84 -0.70
N LEU A 34 6.97 2.06 -0.79
CA LEU A 34 6.42 1.36 0.37
C LEU A 34 6.34 -0.14 0.06
N ASP A 35 7.05 -0.95 0.83
CA ASP A 35 7.07 -2.39 0.67
C ASP A 35 6.19 -3.04 1.73
N GLU A 36 5.11 -3.67 1.27
CA GLU A 36 4.12 -4.33 2.12
C GLU A 36 3.66 -3.46 3.30
N PRO A 37 3.22 -2.24 3.03
CA PRO A 37 2.90 -1.31 4.11
C PRO A 37 1.73 -1.73 4.99
N THR A 38 0.87 -2.65 4.52
CA THR A 38 -0.25 -3.14 5.32
C THR A 38 0.10 -4.28 6.26
N ALA A 39 1.33 -4.79 6.22
CA ALA A 39 1.74 -5.92 7.05
C ALA A 39 1.52 -5.60 8.54
N GLY A 40 0.77 -6.45 9.22
CA GLY A 40 0.52 -6.33 10.64
C GLY A 40 -0.48 -5.28 11.08
N LEU A 41 -1.11 -4.54 10.14
CA LEU A 41 -1.99 -3.44 10.49
C LEU A 41 -3.45 -3.84 10.74
N GLY A 42 -3.91 -4.93 10.13
CA GLY A 42 -5.32 -5.28 10.17
C GLY A 42 -6.16 -4.38 9.27
N ALA A 43 -7.47 -4.64 9.22
CA ALA A 43 -8.37 -3.91 8.31
C ALA A 43 -8.46 -2.43 8.65
N GLU A 44 -8.60 -2.09 9.93
CA GLU A 44 -8.73 -0.70 10.35
C GLU A 44 -7.44 0.08 10.12
N GLY A 45 -6.30 -0.50 10.48
CA GLY A 45 -5.00 0.14 10.25
C GLY A 45 -4.72 0.34 8.77
N SER A 46 -5.07 -0.65 7.94
CA SER A 46 -4.89 -0.54 6.49
C SER A 46 -5.79 0.56 5.90
N ALA A 47 -7.01 0.71 6.40
CA ALA A 47 -7.90 1.78 5.94
C ALA A 47 -7.33 3.16 6.28
N ARG A 48 -6.78 3.33 7.46
CA ARG A 48 -6.15 4.59 7.87
C ARG A 48 -4.92 4.89 7.02
N LEU A 49 -4.13 3.86 6.74
CA LEU A 49 -2.96 4.03 5.88
C LEU A 49 -3.37 4.42 4.46
N ALA A 50 -4.45 3.82 3.94
CA ALA A 50 -4.96 4.17 2.63
C ALA A 50 -5.35 5.65 2.55
N GLU A 51 -6.01 6.16 3.59
CA GLU A 51 -6.37 7.57 3.65
C GLU A 51 -5.13 8.47 3.62
N LEU A 52 -4.10 8.11 4.37
CA LEU A 52 -2.85 8.86 4.37
C LEU A 52 -2.21 8.86 2.98
N ILE A 53 -2.15 7.71 2.34
CA ILE A 53 -1.53 7.59 1.02
C ILE A 53 -2.34 8.37 -0.03
N GLN A 54 -3.68 8.37 0.07
CA GLN A 54 -4.50 9.18 -0.83
C GLN A 54 -4.14 10.66 -0.75
N GLU A 55 -3.86 11.15 0.43
CA GLU A 55 -3.41 12.53 0.60
C GLU A 55 -2.02 12.73 0.02
N LEU A 56 -1.10 11.82 0.31
CA LEU A 56 0.29 11.96 -0.13
C LEU A 56 0.44 11.88 -1.65
N LYS A 57 -0.35 11.06 -2.31
CA LYS A 57 -0.22 10.88 -3.76
C LYS A 57 -0.61 12.12 -4.56
N ARG A 58 -1.19 13.11 -3.91
CA ARG A 58 -1.50 14.40 -4.54
C ARG A 58 -0.24 15.21 -4.83
N THR A 59 0.82 14.98 -4.07
CA THR A 59 2.06 15.74 -4.19
C THR A 59 3.28 14.88 -4.46
N LEU A 60 3.15 13.56 -4.30
CA LEU A 60 4.26 12.62 -4.46
C LEU A 60 3.88 11.52 -5.45
N SER A 61 4.89 10.97 -6.10
CA SER A 61 4.75 9.68 -6.79
C SER A 61 5.00 8.59 -5.76
N ILE A 62 4.12 7.60 -5.70
CA ILE A 62 4.22 6.52 -4.71
C ILE A 62 4.19 5.19 -5.42
N VAL A 63 5.17 4.34 -5.10
CA VAL A 63 5.22 2.96 -5.58
C VAL A 63 4.99 2.06 -4.37
N ILE A 64 4.00 1.19 -4.48
CA ILE A 64 3.64 0.27 -3.40
C ILE A 64 3.78 -1.16 -3.89
N ILE A 65 4.50 -1.97 -3.12
CA ILE A 65 4.60 -3.41 -3.35
C ILE A 65 3.70 -4.06 -2.32
N GLU A 66 2.68 -4.80 -2.79
CA GLU A 66 1.66 -5.32 -1.90
C GLU A 66 1.02 -6.57 -2.48
N HIS A 67 0.57 -7.46 -1.61
CA HIS A 67 -0.26 -8.60 -1.99
C HIS A 67 -1.70 -8.45 -1.48
N ASP A 68 -1.97 -7.39 -0.74
CA ASP A 68 -3.33 -7.03 -0.35
C ASP A 68 -3.99 -6.27 -1.51
N MET A 69 -4.68 -7.00 -2.36
CA MET A 69 -5.25 -6.45 -3.58
C MET A 69 -6.41 -5.51 -3.33
N LYS A 70 -7.16 -5.75 -2.27
CA LYS A 70 -8.23 -4.83 -1.86
C LYS A 70 -7.67 -3.44 -1.58
N PHE A 71 -6.56 -3.40 -0.86
CA PHE A 71 -5.86 -2.16 -0.55
C PHE A 71 -5.40 -1.46 -1.84
N LEU A 72 -4.75 -2.20 -2.73
CA LEU A 72 -4.23 -1.64 -3.97
C LEU A 72 -5.33 -1.18 -4.92
N PHE A 73 -6.40 -1.97 -5.07
CA PHE A 73 -7.48 -1.64 -5.99
C PHE A 73 -8.24 -0.38 -5.59
N GLY A 74 -8.28 -0.09 -4.30
CA GLY A 74 -8.92 1.12 -3.81
C GLY A 74 -8.04 2.36 -3.88
N LEU A 75 -6.75 2.19 -4.16
CA LEU A 75 -5.78 3.26 -3.97
C LEU A 75 -4.93 3.57 -5.21
N ALA A 76 -4.54 2.56 -5.97
CA ALA A 76 -3.58 2.72 -7.04
C ALA A 76 -4.21 3.28 -8.32
N ASP A 77 -3.44 4.08 -9.04
CA ASP A 77 -3.84 4.57 -10.37
C ASP A 77 -3.49 3.53 -11.45
N ARG A 78 -2.38 2.83 -11.27
CA ARG A 78 -1.97 1.74 -12.15
C ARG A 78 -1.38 0.61 -11.31
N ILE A 79 -1.62 -0.61 -11.76
CA ILE A 79 -1.15 -1.81 -11.09
C ILE A 79 -0.44 -2.69 -12.09
N SER A 80 0.71 -3.24 -11.68
CA SER A 80 1.41 -4.28 -12.41
C SER A 80 1.35 -5.55 -11.57
N VAL A 81 0.84 -6.63 -12.15
CA VAL A 81 0.74 -7.92 -11.45
C VAL A 81 1.92 -8.78 -11.86
N ILE A 82 2.69 -9.22 -10.87
CA ILE A 82 3.87 -10.05 -11.09
C ILE A 82 3.58 -11.45 -10.57
N HIS A 83 3.88 -12.44 -11.40
CA HIS A 83 3.70 -13.85 -11.06
C HIS A 83 4.88 -14.62 -11.63
N TRP A 84 5.57 -15.40 -10.76
CA TRP A 84 6.75 -16.15 -11.14
C TRP A 84 7.82 -15.28 -11.82
N GLY A 85 8.03 -14.07 -11.30
CA GLY A 85 9.04 -13.15 -11.81
C GLY A 85 8.71 -12.47 -13.13
N GLN A 86 7.46 -12.60 -13.60
CA GLN A 86 7.00 -12.00 -14.86
C GLN A 86 5.80 -11.11 -14.63
N VAL A 87 5.74 -10.01 -15.36
CA VAL A 87 4.56 -9.15 -15.38
C VAL A 87 3.51 -9.82 -16.26
N ILE A 88 2.43 -10.28 -15.65
CA ILE A 88 1.36 -11.01 -16.35
C ILE A 88 0.19 -10.11 -16.75
N ALA A 89 0.08 -8.94 -16.11
CA ALA A 89 -0.97 -7.98 -16.42
C ALA A 89 -0.54 -6.61 -15.91
N GLU A 90 -1.00 -5.57 -16.58
CA GLU A 90 -0.72 -4.20 -16.19
C GLU A 90 -1.84 -3.30 -16.68
N GLY A 91 -2.24 -2.34 -15.86
CA GLY A 91 -3.28 -1.39 -16.23
C GLY A 91 -3.91 -0.71 -15.03
N THR A 92 -5.06 -0.08 -15.28
CA THR A 92 -5.86 0.52 -14.21
C THR A 92 -6.54 -0.59 -13.39
N PRO A 93 -6.93 -0.30 -12.14
CA PRO A 93 -7.67 -1.27 -11.35
C PRO A 93 -8.91 -1.81 -12.06
N ASP A 94 -9.67 -0.93 -12.72
CA ASP A 94 -10.88 -1.36 -13.42
C ASP A 94 -10.58 -2.32 -14.58
N ALA A 95 -9.53 -2.03 -15.35
CA ALA A 95 -9.12 -2.88 -16.46
C ALA A 95 -8.65 -4.26 -15.96
N LEU A 96 -7.94 -4.28 -14.84
CA LEU A 96 -7.42 -5.54 -14.28
C LEU A 96 -8.50 -6.39 -13.64
N ARG A 97 -9.55 -5.79 -13.13
CA ARG A 97 -10.64 -6.51 -12.48
C ARG A 97 -11.29 -7.53 -13.40
N ASP A 98 -11.33 -7.23 -14.69
CA ASP A 98 -11.94 -8.10 -15.70
C ASP A 98 -10.93 -8.99 -16.41
N ASN A 99 -9.65 -8.93 -16.04
CA ASN A 99 -8.60 -9.71 -16.68
C ASN A 99 -8.61 -11.16 -16.18
N PRO A 100 -8.83 -12.18 -17.07
CA PRO A 100 -8.88 -13.57 -16.63
C PRO A 100 -7.60 -14.07 -16.00
N TRP A 101 -6.45 -13.62 -16.44
CA TRP A 101 -5.17 -14.01 -15.86
C TRP A 101 -5.04 -13.54 -14.42
N VAL A 102 -5.50 -12.31 -14.16
CA VAL A 102 -5.48 -11.74 -12.82
C VAL A 102 -6.42 -12.53 -11.91
N GLN A 103 -7.60 -12.89 -12.39
CA GLN A 103 -8.58 -13.65 -11.62
C GLN A 103 -8.08 -15.06 -11.30
N ARG A 104 -7.27 -15.65 -12.16
CA ARG A 104 -6.72 -17.00 -11.97
C ARG A 104 -5.50 -17.01 -11.06
N SER A 105 -4.88 -15.88 -10.85
CA SER A 105 -3.71 -15.74 -9.99
C SER A 105 -4.14 -15.48 -8.55
N ASN A 106 -3.27 -14.84 -7.77
CA ASN A 106 -3.54 -14.55 -6.35
C ASN A 106 -4.77 -13.70 -6.11
N LEU A 107 -5.27 -13.01 -7.13
CA LEU A 107 -6.45 -12.17 -6.98
C LEU A 107 -7.73 -12.98 -6.76
N GLY A 108 -7.74 -14.23 -7.13
CA GLY A 108 -8.88 -15.11 -6.83
C GLY A 108 -9.18 -15.19 -5.35
N ALA A 109 -8.18 -15.03 -4.51
CA ALA A 109 -8.34 -15.05 -3.06
C ALA A 109 -9.15 -13.86 -2.54
N LEU A 110 -9.26 -12.79 -3.30
CA LEU A 110 -9.99 -11.59 -2.88
C LEU A 110 -11.49 -11.73 -3.00
N GLN A 111 -11.95 -12.72 -3.74
CA GLN A 111 -13.39 -12.93 -3.95
C GLN A 111 -14.01 -13.80 -2.88
N GLN A 112 -13.23 -14.27 -1.95
CA GLN A 112 -13.69 -15.13 -0.86
C GLN A 112 -14.07 -14.32 0.39
#